data_e88a4efca9094513c8ace96c998ff319
#
_entry.id   e88a4efca9094513c8ace96c998ff319
#
_cell.length_a   1.000
_cell.length_b   1.000
_cell.length_c   1.000
_cell.angle_alpha   90.00
_cell.angle_beta   90.00
_cell.angle_gamma   90.00
#
_symmetry.space_group_name_H-M   'P 1'
#
loop_
_entity.id
_entity.type
_entity.pdbx_description
1 polymer ?
#
loop_
_entity_poly.entity_id
_entity_poly.type
_entity_poly.pdbx_seq_one_letter_code
_entity_poly.pdbx_strand_id
1 'polypeptide(L)'
;NLSGFGGPVHDSWFTERTELARKNQLIMRKLGMQPVLQGYSGMVPVDITDKDPSAQVIKQGTWCSFQRPSMLKTDSETFDKYAQLFYKVQKEVYGDVSDYYATDPFHEGGNTGGMSPTVIAEKVLANMMEADENGIWIIQSWQGNPSTALLQGLDAARDHALVLDLYAEKTPHWNETDPGSYGGAEGGGEFLNTPWVYCMLNNFGGRLGLHGHIENFVNGVAQAAAQADHMAGIGITPEASVNNPVLYDLFFETIWSDDGENLS
;
A
#
# COMPACT_ATOMS: atom_id res chain seq x y z
N ASN A 1 -14.95 -11.90 -2.98
CA ASN A 1 -16.14 -12.71 -3.14
C ASN A 1 -16.93 -12.24 -4.37
N LEU A 2 -16.92 -13.03 -5.46
CA LEU A 2 -17.60 -12.70 -6.72
C LEU A 2 -19.10 -13.09 -6.73
N SER A 3 -19.63 -13.55 -5.60
CA SER A 3 -21.02 -13.97 -5.49
C SER A 3 -22.04 -12.84 -5.81
N GLY A 4 -21.64 -11.59 -5.65
CA GLY A 4 -22.46 -10.43 -6.02
C GLY A 4 -22.70 -10.25 -7.53
N PHE A 5 -22.01 -11.00 -8.37
CA PHE A 5 -22.16 -10.96 -9.84
C PHE A 5 -23.10 -12.05 -10.38
N GLY A 6 -23.89 -12.68 -9.52
CA GLY A 6 -24.93 -13.64 -9.93
C GLY A 6 -24.46 -15.06 -10.21
N GLY A 7 -23.24 -15.41 -9.86
CA GLY A 7 -22.72 -16.75 -9.99
C GLY A 7 -21.19 -16.82 -10.23
N PRO A 8 -20.65 -18.00 -10.52
CA PRO A 8 -19.26 -18.15 -10.88
C PRO A 8 -18.89 -17.34 -12.11
N VAL A 9 -17.75 -16.66 -12.05
CA VAL A 9 -17.23 -15.94 -13.21
C VAL A 9 -16.61 -16.93 -14.19
N HIS A 10 -16.90 -16.75 -15.48
CA HIS A 10 -16.35 -17.63 -16.54
C HIS A 10 -14.83 -17.49 -16.65
N ASP A 11 -14.13 -18.54 -16.98
CA ASP A 11 -12.65 -18.58 -17.07
C ASP A 11 -12.11 -17.53 -18.06
N SER A 12 -12.84 -17.23 -19.14
CA SER A 12 -12.45 -16.19 -20.10
C SER A 12 -12.30 -14.82 -19.46
N TRP A 13 -13.07 -14.51 -18.41
CA TRP A 13 -12.96 -13.25 -17.70
C TRP A 13 -11.58 -13.08 -17.06
N PHE A 14 -11.05 -14.14 -16.43
CA PHE A 14 -9.71 -14.11 -15.85
C PHE A 14 -8.64 -13.97 -16.93
N THR A 15 -8.76 -14.72 -18.03
CA THR A 15 -7.83 -14.63 -19.16
C THR A 15 -7.80 -13.24 -19.78
N GLU A 16 -8.96 -12.68 -20.09
CA GLU A 16 -9.08 -11.33 -20.68
C GLU A 16 -8.53 -10.23 -19.75
N ARG A 17 -8.79 -10.33 -18.43
CA ARG A 17 -8.27 -9.38 -17.44
C ARG A 17 -6.76 -9.49 -17.28
N THR A 18 -6.22 -10.69 -17.31
CA THR A 18 -4.78 -10.92 -17.27
C THR A 18 -4.09 -10.32 -18.50
N GLU A 19 -4.64 -10.54 -19.69
CA GLU A 19 -4.11 -9.99 -20.93
C GLU A 19 -4.16 -8.44 -20.93
N LEU A 20 -5.27 -7.87 -20.46
CA LEU A 20 -5.41 -6.42 -20.33
C LEU A 20 -4.40 -5.85 -19.35
N ALA A 21 -4.25 -6.47 -18.18
CA ALA A 21 -3.28 -6.05 -17.17
C ALA A 21 -1.85 -6.06 -17.72
N ARG A 22 -1.45 -7.13 -18.43
CA ARG A 22 -0.13 -7.21 -19.08
C ARG A 22 0.09 -6.08 -20.08
N LYS A 23 -0.89 -5.79 -20.93
CA LYS A 23 -0.81 -4.69 -21.91
C LYS A 23 -0.66 -3.34 -21.20
N ASN A 24 -1.42 -3.10 -20.15
CA ASN A 24 -1.36 -1.85 -19.38
C ASN A 24 0.02 -1.68 -18.72
N GLN A 25 0.54 -2.72 -18.06
CA GLN A 25 1.86 -2.69 -17.43
C GLN A 25 2.98 -2.38 -18.44
N LEU A 26 2.93 -3.00 -19.64
CA LEU A 26 3.89 -2.74 -20.70
C LEU A 26 3.79 -1.29 -21.23
N ILE A 27 2.60 -0.72 -21.30
CA ILE A 27 2.39 0.69 -21.69
C ILE A 27 2.95 1.60 -20.59
N MET A 28 2.65 1.33 -19.32
CA MET A 28 3.20 2.09 -18.19
C MET A 28 4.74 2.12 -18.24
N ARG A 29 5.37 0.97 -18.41
CA ARG A 29 6.85 0.88 -18.56
C ARG A 29 7.38 1.71 -19.71
N LYS A 30 6.72 1.71 -20.87
CA LYS A 30 7.11 2.55 -22.03
C LYS A 30 6.99 4.05 -21.75
N LEU A 31 6.10 4.45 -20.84
CA LEU A 31 5.92 5.82 -20.39
C LEU A 31 6.85 6.21 -19.23
N GLY A 32 7.78 5.33 -18.82
CA GLY A 32 8.66 5.56 -17.69
C GLY A 32 8.02 5.34 -16.32
N MET A 33 6.80 4.79 -16.27
CA MET A 33 6.11 4.46 -15.04
C MET A 33 6.55 3.10 -14.51
N GLN A 34 6.51 2.94 -13.19
CA GLN A 34 6.65 1.64 -12.53
C GLN A 34 5.27 1.13 -12.14
N PRO A 35 4.79 -0.02 -12.69
CA PRO A 35 3.57 -0.66 -12.20
C PRO A 35 3.77 -1.10 -10.76
N VAL A 36 2.72 -1.04 -9.94
CA VAL A 36 2.73 -1.65 -8.61
C VAL A 36 1.91 -2.93 -8.66
N LEU A 37 2.52 -4.05 -8.31
CA LEU A 37 1.88 -5.35 -8.26
C LEU A 37 1.36 -5.65 -6.85
N GLN A 38 0.49 -6.64 -6.73
CA GLN A 38 0.05 -7.11 -5.43
C GLN A 38 1.20 -7.80 -4.69
N GLY A 39 1.50 -7.36 -3.48
CA GLY A 39 2.38 -8.07 -2.55
C GLY A 39 1.64 -9.16 -1.77
N TYR A 40 2.37 -10.05 -1.11
CA TYR A 40 1.79 -11.13 -0.31
C TYR A 40 1.98 -10.88 1.18
N SER A 41 0.87 -10.82 1.92
CA SER A 41 0.84 -10.66 3.39
C SER A 41 0.18 -11.83 4.12
N GLY A 42 -0.03 -12.96 3.43
CA GLY A 42 -0.58 -14.17 4.02
C GLY A 42 -2.07 -14.41 3.76
N MET A 43 -2.72 -13.54 3.00
CA MET A 43 -4.15 -13.70 2.68
C MET A 43 -4.40 -14.96 1.86
N VAL A 44 -5.34 -15.81 2.32
CA VAL A 44 -5.67 -17.10 1.70
C VAL A 44 -7.17 -17.32 1.60
N PRO A 45 -7.63 -18.18 0.68
CA PRO A 45 -9.00 -18.64 0.63
C PRO A 45 -9.46 -19.27 1.95
N VAL A 46 -10.75 -19.17 2.24
CA VAL A 46 -11.34 -19.68 3.50
C VAL A 46 -11.24 -21.21 3.65
N ASP A 47 -11.12 -21.91 2.54
CA ASP A 47 -11.03 -23.39 2.45
C ASP A 47 -9.59 -23.90 2.27
N ILE A 48 -8.59 -23.05 2.52
CA ILE A 48 -7.17 -23.44 2.37
C ILE A 48 -6.81 -24.68 3.21
N THR A 49 -7.39 -24.82 4.41
CA THR A 49 -7.14 -25.96 5.30
C THR A 49 -7.69 -27.28 4.75
N ASP A 50 -8.67 -27.23 3.86
CA ASP A 50 -9.18 -28.41 3.16
C ASP A 50 -8.20 -28.88 2.06
N LYS A 51 -7.42 -27.96 1.52
CA LYS A 51 -6.42 -28.20 0.50
C LYS A 51 -5.04 -28.50 1.10
N ASP A 52 -4.69 -27.80 2.13
CA ASP A 52 -3.43 -27.96 2.86
C ASP A 52 -3.73 -28.00 4.38
N PRO A 53 -3.90 -29.20 4.97
CA PRO A 53 -4.18 -29.33 6.40
C PRO A 53 -3.05 -28.82 7.32
N SER A 54 -1.85 -28.58 6.79
CA SER A 54 -0.74 -28.00 7.54
C SER A 54 -0.84 -26.48 7.68
N ALA A 55 -1.73 -25.82 6.92
CA ALA A 55 -1.89 -24.38 6.92
C ALA A 55 -2.40 -23.86 8.29
N GLN A 56 -1.58 -23.06 8.95
CA GLN A 56 -1.96 -22.40 10.18
C GLN A 56 -2.62 -21.07 9.85
N VAL A 57 -3.95 -21.03 10.00
CA VAL A 57 -4.75 -19.86 9.63
C VAL A 57 -5.25 -19.07 10.82
N ILE A 58 -5.29 -17.75 10.66
CA ILE A 58 -5.85 -16.80 11.60
C ILE A 58 -7.09 -16.19 10.95
N LYS A 59 -8.25 -16.38 11.59
CA LYS A 59 -9.50 -15.76 11.13
C LYS A 59 -9.48 -14.27 11.38
N GLN A 60 -9.77 -13.48 10.36
CA GLN A 60 -9.67 -12.02 10.39
C GLN A 60 -10.95 -11.30 10.80
N GLY A 61 -12.04 -12.04 11.08
CA GLY A 61 -13.33 -11.43 11.42
C GLY A 61 -14.04 -10.81 10.22
N THR A 62 -14.71 -9.69 10.44
CA THR A 62 -15.50 -9.00 9.41
C THR A 62 -15.03 -7.56 9.21
N TRP A 63 -15.27 -7.03 8.02
CA TRP A 63 -15.11 -5.63 7.66
C TRP A 63 -16.37 -5.16 6.93
N CYS A 64 -17.01 -4.10 7.40
CA CYS A 64 -18.27 -3.59 6.83
C CYS A 64 -19.29 -4.69 6.58
N SER A 65 -19.47 -5.61 7.54
CA SER A 65 -20.35 -6.79 7.47
C SER A 65 -19.92 -7.88 6.47
N PHE A 66 -18.80 -7.73 5.78
CA PHE A 66 -18.23 -8.77 4.92
C PHE A 66 -17.20 -9.60 5.67
N GLN A 67 -17.24 -10.92 5.47
CA GLN A 67 -16.23 -11.82 6.02
C GLN A 67 -14.88 -11.52 5.36
N ARG A 68 -13.87 -11.18 6.18
CA ARG A 68 -12.49 -11.06 5.71
C ARG A 68 -11.94 -12.44 5.31
N PRO A 69 -11.08 -12.53 4.30
CA PRO A 69 -10.31 -13.75 4.05
C PRO A 69 -9.45 -14.08 5.27
N SER A 70 -9.17 -15.37 5.47
CA SER A 70 -8.22 -15.78 6.50
C SER A 70 -6.79 -15.39 6.11
N MET A 71 -5.91 -15.27 7.09
CA MET A 71 -4.48 -15.08 6.86
C MET A 71 -3.71 -16.28 7.40
N LEU A 72 -2.63 -16.65 6.73
CA LEU A 72 -1.65 -17.59 7.28
C LEU A 72 -0.90 -16.92 8.43
N LYS A 73 -0.54 -17.71 9.41
CA LYS A 73 0.35 -17.29 10.47
C LYS A 73 1.73 -17.01 9.87
N THR A 74 2.21 -15.76 9.94
CA THR A 74 3.38 -15.31 9.17
C THR A 74 4.71 -15.95 9.64
N ASP A 75 4.77 -16.48 10.86
CA ASP A 75 5.91 -17.23 11.38
C ASP A 75 5.81 -18.75 11.09
N SER A 76 4.98 -19.18 10.16
CA SER A 76 4.80 -20.58 9.77
C SER A 76 5.49 -20.91 8.44
N GLU A 77 5.96 -22.16 8.30
CA GLU A 77 6.52 -22.67 7.03
C GLU A 77 5.52 -22.58 5.88
N THR A 78 4.23 -22.67 6.17
CA THR A 78 3.18 -22.53 5.16
C THR A 78 3.07 -21.12 4.63
N PHE A 79 3.37 -20.10 5.45
CA PHE A 79 3.44 -18.72 4.98
C PHE A 79 4.57 -18.56 3.95
N ASP A 80 5.79 -18.98 4.29
CA ASP A 80 6.94 -18.87 3.40
C ASP A 80 6.69 -19.63 2.08
N LYS A 81 6.18 -20.86 2.16
CA LYS A 81 5.81 -21.68 0.99
C LYS A 81 4.83 -20.95 0.05
N TYR A 82 3.75 -20.39 0.59
CA TYR A 82 2.72 -19.72 -0.22
C TYR A 82 3.16 -18.34 -0.71
N ALA A 83 4.00 -17.63 0.04
CA ALA A 83 4.60 -16.39 -0.42
C ALA A 83 5.45 -16.61 -1.67
N GLN A 84 6.36 -17.59 -1.64
CA GLN A 84 7.21 -17.91 -2.78
C GLN A 84 6.39 -18.42 -3.97
N LEU A 85 5.36 -19.24 -3.74
CA LEU A 85 4.45 -19.69 -4.79
C LEU A 85 3.69 -18.49 -5.41
N PHE A 86 3.22 -17.55 -4.60
CA PHE A 86 2.49 -16.38 -5.06
C PHE A 86 3.36 -15.52 -5.99
N TYR A 87 4.55 -15.13 -5.58
CA TYR A 87 5.45 -14.32 -6.39
C TYR A 87 5.90 -15.05 -7.66
N LYS A 88 6.19 -16.36 -7.57
CA LYS A 88 6.52 -17.18 -8.73
C LYS A 88 5.39 -17.15 -9.77
N VAL A 89 4.15 -17.45 -9.37
CA VAL A 89 2.99 -17.45 -10.27
C VAL A 89 2.70 -16.07 -10.81
N GLN A 90 2.83 -15.00 -10.00
CA GLN A 90 2.68 -13.64 -10.43
C GLN A 90 3.68 -13.28 -11.55
N LYS A 91 4.94 -13.69 -11.40
CA LYS A 91 5.99 -13.50 -12.42
C LYS A 91 5.73 -14.33 -13.68
N GLU A 92 5.21 -15.55 -13.55
CA GLU A 92 4.77 -16.35 -14.70
C GLU A 92 3.60 -15.71 -15.46
N VAL A 93 2.65 -15.11 -14.73
CA VAL A 93 1.45 -14.47 -15.29
C VAL A 93 1.75 -13.14 -15.95
N TYR A 94 2.48 -12.23 -15.27
CA TYR A 94 2.68 -10.86 -15.72
C TYR A 94 4.05 -10.61 -16.36
N GLY A 95 5.04 -11.46 -16.11
CA GLY A 95 6.43 -11.25 -16.48
C GLY A 95 7.15 -10.38 -15.44
N ASP A 96 8.39 -10.03 -15.76
CA ASP A 96 9.27 -9.19 -14.95
C ASP A 96 9.01 -7.71 -15.27
N VAL A 97 7.90 -7.18 -14.78
CA VAL A 97 7.40 -5.85 -15.17
C VAL A 97 7.57 -4.79 -14.09
N SER A 98 7.82 -5.19 -12.84
CA SER A 98 7.97 -4.27 -11.71
C SER A 98 8.65 -4.94 -10.53
N ASP A 99 9.36 -4.11 -9.77
CA ASP A 99 9.94 -4.42 -8.45
C ASP A 99 9.11 -3.82 -7.30
N TYR A 100 7.91 -3.26 -7.58
CA TYR A 100 7.06 -2.61 -6.59
C TYR A 100 5.85 -3.46 -6.25
N TYR A 101 5.63 -3.73 -4.95
CA TYR A 101 4.61 -4.63 -4.45
C TYR A 101 3.80 -3.98 -3.32
N ALA A 102 2.49 -3.82 -3.50
CA ALA A 102 1.61 -3.26 -2.49
C ALA A 102 0.91 -4.35 -1.69
N THR A 103 1.04 -4.30 -0.38
CA THR A 103 0.24 -5.10 0.54
C THR A 103 0.20 -4.44 1.91
N ASP A 104 -0.96 -4.47 2.56
CA ASP A 104 -1.14 -3.88 3.88
C ASP A 104 -1.74 -4.92 4.82
N PRO A 105 -0.91 -5.65 5.58
CA PRO A 105 -1.42 -6.54 6.62
C PRO A 105 -2.16 -5.71 7.66
N PHE A 106 -3.38 -6.14 8.00
CA PHE A 106 -4.22 -5.51 9.03
C PHE A 106 -4.72 -4.09 8.73
N HIS A 107 -4.74 -3.69 7.47
CA HIS A 107 -5.34 -2.42 7.06
C HIS A 107 -6.80 -2.32 7.51
N GLU A 108 -7.15 -1.22 8.18
CA GLU A 108 -8.46 -1.03 8.85
C GLU A 108 -8.83 -2.15 9.84
N GLY A 109 -7.83 -2.63 10.57
CA GLY A 109 -8.00 -3.68 11.57
C GLY A 109 -7.76 -5.08 11.05
N GLY A 110 -7.95 -6.04 11.91
CA GLY A 110 -7.66 -7.46 11.68
C GLY A 110 -7.12 -8.12 12.94
N ASN A 111 -6.83 -9.40 12.84
CA ASN A 111 -6.34 -10.20 13.95
C ASN A 111 -4.92 -10.68 13.67
N THR A 112 -3.95 -10.24 14.47
CA THR A 112 -2.55 -10.67 14.34
C THR A 112 -2.31 -12.11 14.81
N GLY A 113 -3.30 -12.76 15.43
CA GLY A 113 -3.12 -14.08 16.05
C GLY A 113 -2.15 -14.05 17.23
N GLY A 114 -1.93 -12.88 17.82
CA GLY A 114 -0.98 -12.67 18.92
C GLY A 114 0.47 -12.48 18.48
N MET A 115 0.73 -12.39 17.17
CA MET A 115 2.08 -12.10 16.66
C MET A 115 2.39 -10.60 16.76
N SER A 116 3.66 -10.28 16.97
CA SER A 116 4.15 -8.91 16.91
C SER A 116 4.06 -8.36 15.48
N PRO A 117 3.57 -7.13 15.26
CA PRO A 117 3.66 -6.47 13.97
C PRO A 117 5.09 -6.38 13.41
N THR A 118 6.09 -6.27 14.28
CA THR A 118 7.51 -6.30 13.91
C THR A 118 7.85 -7.61 13.19
N VAL A 119 7.54 -8.76 13.79
CA VAL A 119 7.80 -10.08 13.18
C VAL A 119 7.03 -10.26 11.87
N ILE A 120 5.81 -9.74 11.81
CA ILE A 120 4.99 -9.79 10.59
C ILE A 120 5.68 -9.00 9.46
N ALA A 121 6.15 -7.78 9.73
CA ALA A 121 6.85 -6.97 8.75
C ALA A 121 8.16 -7.63 8.28
N GLU A 122 8.97 -8.12 9.21
CA GLU A 122 10.20 -8.87 8.90
C GLU A 122 9.93 -10.03 7.92
N LYS A 123 8.90 -10.82 8.18
CA LYS A 123 8.55 -11.99 7.38
C LYS A 123 7.98 -11.62 6.00
N VAL A 124 7.12 -10.62 5.94
CA VAL A 124 6.56 -10.13 4.67
C VAL A 124 7.68 -9.59 3.77
N LEU A 125 8.54 -8.72 4.32
CA LEU A 125 9.64 -8.14 3.57
C LEU A 125 10.68 -9.18 3.15
N ALA A 126 11.08 -10.08 4.05
CA ALA A 126 12.05 -11.13 3.74
C ALA A 126 11.59 -12.03 2.59
N ASN A 127 10.32 -12.45 2.59
CA ASN A 127 9.77 -13.27 1.50
C ASN A 127 9.65 -12.51 0.17
N MET A 128 9.35 -11.21 0.24
CA MET A 128 9.35 -10.36 -0.95
C MET A 128 10.74 -10.26 -1.55
N MET A 129 11.74 -9.96 -0.74
CA MET A 129 13.14 -9.83 -1.17
C MET A 129 13.77 -11.16 -1.62
N GLU A 130 13.33 -12.28 -1.07
CA GLU A 130 13.74 -13.62 -1.56
C GLU A 130 13.22 -13.89 -2.98
N ALA A 131 12.02 -13.41 -3.28
CA ALA A 131 11.42 -13.53 -4.63
C ALA A 131 11.95 -12.50 -5.62
N ASP A 132 12.33 -11.32 -5.12
CA ASP A 132 12.82 -10.19 -5.89
C ASP A 132 13.78 -9.35 -5.01
N GLU A 133 15.08 -9.45 -5.27
CA GLU A 133 16.10 -8.75 -4.48
C GLU A 133 16.01 -7.23 -4.54
N ASN A 134 15.35 -6.68 -5.57
CA ASN A 134 15.09 -5.25 -5.72
C ASN A 134 13.69 -4.85 -5.24
N GLY A 135 12.94 -5.78 -4.67
CA GLY A 135 11.56 -5.59 -4.26
C GLY A 135 11.37 -4.40 -3.31
N ILE A 136 10.43 -3.53 -3.64
CA ILE A 136 10.02 -2.37 -2.82
C ILE A 136 8.60 -2.61 -2.32
N TRP A 137 8.44 -2.65 -1.00
CA TRP A 137 7.14 -2.79 -0.36
C TRP A 137 6.42 -1.45 -0.28
N ILE A 138 5.30 -1.31 -0.97
CA ILE A 138 4.42 -0.14 -0.90
C ILE A 138 3.43 -0.34 0.25
N ILE A 139 3.50 0.55 1.24
CA ILE A 139 2.69 0.52 2.45
C ILE A 139 1.76 1.74 2.46
N GLN A 140 0.47 1.54 2.73
CA GLN A 140 -0.49 2.63 2.83
C GLN A 140 -0.59 3.12 4.28
N SER A 141 -0.43 4.44 4.48
CA SER A 141 -0.65 5.07 5.78
C SER A 141 -2.11 5.43 5.95
N TRP A 142 -2.82 4.64 6.77
CA TRP A 142 -4.25 4.79 7.01
C TRP A 142 -4.69 4.17 8.33
N GLN A 143 -5.47 4.90 9.16
CA GLN A 143 -6.11 4.41 10.39
C GLN A 143 -5.18 3.62 11.33
N GLY A 144 -3.99 4.17 11.63
CA GLY A 144 -3.02 3.54 12.52
C GLY A 144 -2.10 2.50 11.85
N ASN A 145 -2.25 2.26 10.56
CA ASN A 145 -1.30 1.49 9.76
C ASN A 145 -0.39 2.46 8.95
N PRO A 146 0.92 2.27 8.85
CA PRO A 146 1.70 1.29 9.61
C PRO A 146 1.85 1.70 11.08
N SER A 147 1.71 0.73 11.99
CA SER A 147 2.07 0.96 13.39
C SER A 147 3.59 1.15 13.52
N THR A 148 4.01 1.85 14.58
CA THR A 148 5.45 1.98 14.89
C THR A 148 6.14 0.62 14.98
N ALA A 149 5.48 -0.38 15.58
CA ALA A 149 6.02 -1.74 15.68
C ALA A 149 6.18 -2.43 14.31
N LEU A 150 5.30 -2.16 13.34
CA LEU A 150 5.44 -2.66 11.97
C LEU A 150 6.66 -2.02 11.29
N LEU A 151 6.80 -0.70 11.40
CA LEU A 151 7.95 0.03 10.85
C LEU A 151 9.29 -0.39 11.47
N GLN A 152 9.30 -0.75 12.76
CA GLN A 152 10.49 -1.32 13.42
C GLN A 152 10.93 -2.64 12.79
N GLY A 153 10.01 -3.43 12.25
CA GLY A 153 10.32 -4.68 11.57
C GLY A 153 10.97 -4.50 10.18
N LEU A 154 10.99 -3.29 9.62
CA LEU A 154 11.74 -2.99 8.39
C LEU A 154 13.24 -2.85 8.65
N ASP A 155 13.62 -2.38 9.86
CA ASP A 155 14.99 -2.22 10.35
C ASP A 155 16.00 -1.73 9.30
N ALA A 156 17.06 -2.49 9.05
CA ALA A 156 18.12 -2.15 8.08
C ALA A 156 17.65 -2.20 6.60
N ALA A 157 16.48 -2.75 6.33
CA ALA A 157 15.92 -2.87 4.97
C ALA A 157 14.83 -1.82 4.66
N ARG A 158 14.82 -0.68 5.36
CA ARG A 158 13.84 0.41 5.14
C ARG A 158 13.86 0.98 3.73
N ASP A 159 15.00 0.95 3.06
CA ASP A 159 15.12 1.37 1.66
C ASP A 159 14.35 0.46 0.70
N HIS A 160 13.92 -0.72 1.15
CA HIS A 160 13.00 -1.63 0.45
C HIS A 160 11.54 -1.40 0.80
N ALA A 161 11.20 -0.24 1.36
CA ALA A 161 9.82 0.16 1.62
C ALA A 161 9.57 1.60 1.18
N LEU A 162 8.33 1.88 0.79
CA LEU A 162 7.85 3.22 0.46
C LEU A 162 6.46 3.40 1.06
N VAL A 163 6.31 4.35 1.96
CA VAL A 163 5.02 4.65 2.60
C VAL A 163 4.27 5.70 1.79
N LEU A 164 3.01 5.42 1.48
CA LEU A 164 2.10 6.40 0.91
C LEU A 164 1.30 7.07 2.04
N ASP A 165 1.55 8.33 2.34
CA ASP A 165 0.75 9.10 3.29
C ASP A 165 -0.55 9.53 2.61
N LEU A 166 -1.57 8.64 2.63
CA LEU A 166 -2.70 8.65 1.71
C LEU A 166 -3.53 9.93 1.72
N TYR A 167 -3.66 10.59 2.86
CA TYR A 167 -4.55 11.75 3.07
C TYR A 167 -3.81 12.90 3.72
N ALA A 168 -2.57 13.12 3.28
CA ALA A 168 -1.65 14.09 3.89
C ALA A 168 -2.16 15.53 3.79
N GLU A 169 -2.99 15.86 2.80
CA GLU A 169 -3.58 17.19 2.66
C GLU A 169 -4.59 17.53 3.78
N LYS A 170 -5.02 16.55 4.58
CA LYS A 170 -5.95 16.79 5.68
C LYS A 170 -5.47 16.23 7.00
N THR A 171 -4.93 15.03 7.00
CA THR A 171 -4.43 14.34 8.18
C THR A 171 -3.05 13.76 7.87
N PRO A 172 -2.02 14.61 7.81
CA PRO A 172 -0.66 14.15 7.55
C PRO A 172 -0.18 13.24 8.69
N HIS A 173 0.42 12.11 8.35
CA HIS A 173 0.99 11.17 9.30
C HIS A 173 2.52 11.22 9.33
N TRP A 174 3.15 11.82 8.33
CA TRP A 174 4.60 11.93 8.24
C TRP A 174 5.23 12.67 9.43
N ASN A 175 4.50 13.62 10.02
CA ASN A 175 4.92 14.41 11.18
C ASN A 175 4.17 14.04 12.48
N GLU A 176 3.61 12.81 12.53
CA GLU A 176 2.89 12.31 13.71
C GLU A 176 3.80 12.23 14.93
N THR A 177 3.23 12.52 16.10
CA THR A 177 3.92 12.50 17.39
C THR A 177 3.47 11.38 18.32
N ASP A 178 2.45 10.61 17.95
CA ASP A 178 1.99 9.46 18.73
C ASP A 178 3.00 8.29 18.57
N PRO A 179 3.63 7.83 19.67
CA PRO A 179 4.61 6.76 19.60
C PRO A 179 4.05 5.41 19.12
N GLY A 180 2.74 5.20 19.21
CA GLY A 180 2.09 3.96 18.80
C GLY A 180 1.88 3.82 17.29
N SER A 181 1.87 4.93 16.56
CA SER A 181 1.48 4.97 15.15
C SER A 181 2.51 5.71 14.32
N TYR A 182 2.64 5.32 13.06
CA TYR A 182 3.38 6.03 12.00
C TYR A 182 4.84 6.36 12.33
N GLY A 183 5.42 5.75 13.36
CA GLY A 183 6.79 6.04 13.80
C GLY A 183 6.95 7.35 14.57
N GLY A 184 5.85 7.87 15.15
CA GLY A 184 5.86 9.13 15.90
C GLY A 184 6.75 9.13 17.16
N ALA A 185 7.03 10.30 17.69
CA ALA A 185 7.73 10.70 18.91
C ALA A 185 9.14 10.12 19.16
N GLU A 186 9.32 8.82 19.20
CA GLU A 186 10.64 8.22 19.53
C GLU A 186 11.59 8.16 18.33
N GLY A 187 11.06 8.19 17.11
CA GLY A 187 11.82 8.11 15.85
C GLY A 187 11.95 9.43 15.08
N GLY A 188 11.43 10.52 15.60
CA GLY A 188 11.49 11.81 14.91
C GLY A 188 10.43 12.00 13.82
N GLY A 189 9.45 11.11 13.73
CA GLY A 189 8.45 11.14 12.65
C GLY A 189 8.93 10.42 11.37
N GLU A 190 8.41 10.85 10.22
CA GLU A 190 8.77 10.36 8.90
C GLU A 190 8.77 8.82 8.79
N PHE A 191 7.77 8.18 9.41
CA PHE A 191 7.64 6.73 9.37
C PHE A 191 8.93 5.99 9.79
N LEU A 192 9.60 6.47 10.86
CA LEU A 192 10.92 6.00 11.32
C LEU A 192 12.02 6.10 10.23
N ASN A 193 12.06 7.19 9.51
CA ASN A 193 12.99 7.43 8.40
C ASN A 193 12.83 6.44 7.21
N THR A 194 11.62 5.93 7.04
CA THR A 194 11.27 5.14 5.84
C THR A 194 10.93 6.11 4.71
N PRO A 195 11.39 5.90 3.47
CA PRO A 195 10.98 6.72 2.34
C PRO A 195 9.46 6.81 2.22
N TRP A 196 8.93 8.00 1.92
CA TRP A 196 7.49 8.20 1.87
C TRP A 196 7.05 9.24 0.83
N VAL A 197 5.76 9.20 0.47
CA VAL A 197 5.15 10.06 -0.55
C VAL A 197 4.00 10.85 0.08
N TYR A 198 4.01 12.18 -0.11
CA TYR A 198 2.89 13.04 0.26
C TYR A 198 1.73 12.83 -0.72
N CYS A 199 0.64 12.20 -0.30
CA CYS A 199 -0.47 11.89 -1.19
C CYS A 199 -1.70 12.76 -0.91
N MET A 200 -2.40 13.13 -1.98
CA MET A 200 -3.71 13.79 -1.93
C MET A 200 -4.80 12.78 -2.28
N LEU A 201 -5.69 12.50 -1.33
CA LEU A 201 -6.89 11.69 -1.52
C LEU A 201 -8.02 12.50 -2.15
N ASN A 202 -8.15 13.76 -1.72
CA ASN A 202 -9.14 14.74 -2.11
C ASN A 202 -10.57 14.37 -1.67
N ASN A 203 -11.14 13.28 -2.18
CA ASN A 203 -12.52 12.91 -1.88
C ASN A 203 -12.67 11.42 -1.63
N PHE A 204 -13.78 11.05 -0.96
CA PHE A 204 -14.16 9.68 -0.70
C PHE A 204 -15.26 9.22 -1.65
N GLY A 205 -15.06 8.10 -2.34
CA GLY A 205 -16.08 7.48 -3.21
C GLY A 205 -16.59 8.38 -4.33
N GLY A 206 -15.75 9.28 -4.84
CA GLY A 206 -16.10 10.17 -5.95
C GLY A 206 -17.03 11.34 -5.59
N ARG A 207 -17.04 11.78 -4.35
CA ARG A 207 -17.79 12.97 -3.91
C ARG A 207 -17.14 14.25 -4.42
N LEU A 208 -17.60 14.78 -5.56
CA LEU A 208 -16.96 15.88 -6.27
C LEU A 208 -17.43 17.29 -5.88
N GLY A 209 -18.56 17.43 -5.19
CA GLY A 209 -19.21 18.73 -4.97
C GLY A 209 -18.32 19.69 -4.16
N LEU A 210 -17.83 20.76 -4.77
CA LEU A 210 -17.05 21.88 -4.15
C LEU A 210 -16.06 21.42 -3.07
N HIS A 211 -15.48 20.23 -3.23
CA HIS A 211 -14.53 19.66 -2.29
C HIS A 211 -13.10 19.89 -2.75
N GLY A 212 -12.23 20.23 -1.81
CA GLY A 212 -10.80 20.39 -2.04
C GLY A 212 -10.16 21.18 -0.90
N HIS A 213 -8.96 20.80 -0.52
CA HIS A 213 -8.19 21.44 0.55
C HIS A 213 -6.97 22.15 -0.03
N ILE A 214 -7.19 23.15 -0.91
CA ILE A 214 -6.13 23.82 -1.68
C ILE A 214 -5.04 24.38 -0.74
N GLU A 215 -5.42 25.20 0.22
CA GLU A 215 -4.45 25.79 1.16
C GLU A 215 -3.67 24.72 1.94
N ASN A 216 -4.33 23.61 2.30
CA ASN A 216 -3.70 22.56 3.06
C ASN A 216 -2.62 21.83 2.24
N PHE A 217 -2.90 21.45 1.00
CA PHE A 217 -1.90 20.72 0.24
C PHE A 217 -0.78 21.62 -0.30
N VAL A 218 -1.08 22.87 -0.68
CA VAL A 218 -0.06 23.83 -1.09
C VAL A 218 0.93 24.08 0.06
N ASN A 219 0.42 24.44 1.23
CA ASN A 219 1.26 24.67 2.41
C ASN A 219 1.90 23.37 2.93
N GLY A 220 1.15 22.26 2.91
CA GLY A 220 1.62 20.96 3.41
C GLY A 220 2.75 20.37 2.59
N VAL A 221 2.69 20.45 1.27
CA VAL A 221 3.79 19.99 0.39
C VAL A 221 5.03 20.86 0.61
N ALA A 222 4.87 22.20 0.67
CA ALA A 222 5.99 23.11 0.93
C ALA A 222 6.61 22.86 2.30
N GLN A 223 5.79 22.66 3.33
CA GLN A 223 6.25 22.33 4.67
C GLN A 223 7.00 21.00 4.70
N ALA A 224 6.46 19.97 4.09
CA ALA A 224 7.09 18.65 4.02
C ALA A 224 8.43 18.72 3.28
N ALA A 225 8.48 19.38 2.13
CA ALA A 225 9.71 19.56 1.37
C ALA A 225 10.81 20.31 2.13
N ALA A 226 10.42 21.25 3.02
CA ALA A 226 11.37 22.03 3.83
C ALA A 226 11.84 21.34 5.10
N GLN A 227 11.09 20.38 5.63
CA GLN A 227 11.32 19.79 6.97
C GLN A 227 11.64 18.31 6.96
N ALA A 228 11.24 17.59 5.89
CA ALA A 228 11.39 16.16 5.83
C ALA A 228 12.66 15.76 5.06
N ASP A 229 13.41 14.80 5.62
CA ASP A 229 14.62 14.27 5.00
C ASP A 229 14.34 13.04 4.11
N HIS A 230 13.19 12.37 4.30
CA HIS A 230 12.86 11.10 3.64
C HIS A 230 11.66 11.18 2.70
N MET A 231 11.15 12.38 2.40
CA MET A 231 10.10 12.58 1.41
C MET A 231 10.61 12.23 0.00
N ALA A 232 10.05 11.21 -0.62
CA ALA A 232 10.43 10.76 -1.97
C ALA A 232 9.68 11.47 -3.10
N GLY A 233 8.57 12.15 -2.80
CA GLY A 233 7.77 12.85 -3.79
C GLY A 233 6.33 13.10 -3.37
N ILE A 234 5.49 13.46 -4.35
CA ILE A 234 4.05 13.62 -4.17
C ILE A 234 3.26 12.60 -4.97
N GLY A 235 2.03 12.32 -4.56
CA GLY A 235 1.18 11.34 -5.21
C GLY A 235 -0.31 11.66 -5.08
N ILE A 236 -1.12 10.96 -5.83
CA ILE A 236 -2.58 11.02 -5.72
C ILE A 236 -3.13 9.63 -5.39
N THR A 237 -4.14 9.57 -4.54
CA THR A 237 -4.80 8.34 -4.11
C THR A 237 -6.31 8.43 -4.31
N PRO A 238 -6.80 8.70 -5.54
CA PRO A 238 -8.21 8.98 -5.79
C PRO A 238 -9.05 7.71 -5.65
N GLU A 239 -10.20 7.82 -4.99
CA GLU A 239 -11.15 6.71 -4.87
C GLU A 239 -12.12 6.59 -6.07
N ALA A 240 -12.06 7.51 -7.02
CA ALA A 240 -12.88 7.51 -8.21
C ALA A 240 -12.12 8.06 -9.43
N SER A 241 -12.60 7.69 -10.62
CA SER A 241 -12.00 8.12 -11.88
C SER A 241 -12.40 9.56 -12.30
N VAL A 242 -13.48 10.08 -11.75
CA VAL A 242 -13.94 11.46 -12.04
C VAL A 242 -13.55 12.36 -10.88
N ASN A 243 -12.68 13.31 -11.14
CA ASN A 243 -12.15 14.22 -10.13
C ASN A 243 -12.09 15.66 -10.68
N ASN A 244 -11.90 16.65 -9.80
CA ASN A 244 -11.76 18.05 -10.20
C ASN A 244 -10.36 18.30 -10.79
N PRO A 245 -10.21 18.53 -12.11
CA PRO A 245 -8.89 18.67 -12.74
C PRO A 245 -8.09 19.86 -12.18
N VAL A 246 -8.74 20.93 -11.77
CA VAL A 246 -8.05 22.12 -11.23
C VAL A 246 -7.25 21.78 -9.98
N LEU A 247 -7.80 20.94 -9.10
CA LEU A 247 -7.09 20.51 -7.88
C LEU A 247 -5.87 19.65 -8.19
N TYR A 248 -6.01 18.75 -9.17
CA TYR A 248 -4.92 17.86 -9.55
C TYR A 248 -3.81 18.62 -10.29
N ASP A 249 -4.16 19.51 -11.22
CA ASP A 249 -3.19 20.34 -11.92
C ASP A 249 -2.40 21.19 -10.92
N LEU A 250 -3.09 21.88 -10.00
CA LEU A 250 -2.45 22.71 -8.97
C LEU A 250 -1.57 21.85 -8.03
N PHE A 251 -2.04 20.68 -7.62
CA PHE A 251 -1.26 19.79 -6.75
C PHE A 251 0.07 19.38 -7.40
N PHE A 252 0.05 19.02 -8.68
CA PHE A 252 1.28 18.67 -9.39
C PHE A 252 2.18 19.86 -9.69
N GLU A 253 1.66 21.09 -9.71
CA GLU A 253 2.48 22.30 -9.82
C GLU A 253 3.27 22.60 -8.53
N THR A 254 2.81 22.11 -7.36
CA THR A 254 3.45 22.41 -6.08
C THR A 254 4.92 21.99 -5.99
N ILE A 255 5.32 20.92 -6.68
CA ILE A 255 6.70 20.42 -6.69
C ILE A 255 7.67 21.26 -7.52
N TRP A 256 7.15 22.14 -8.38
CA TRP A 256 7.94 22.98 -9.27
C TRP A 256 8.09 24.42 -8.75
N SER A 257 7.44 24.77 -7.64
CA SER A 257 7.49 26.08 -7.00
C SER A 257 8.37 26.09 -5.78
N ASP A 258 9.33 27.00 -5.73
CA ASP A 258 10.33 27.09 -4.64
C ASP A 258 9.73 27.56 -3.29
N ASP A 259 8.56 28.19 -3.28
CA ASP A 259 7.99 28.83 -2.09
C ASP A 259 6.46 28.78 -1.97
N GLY A 260 5.75 28.15 -2.88
CA GLY A 260 4.27 28.10 -2.87
C GLY A 260 3.56 29.45 -3.06
N GLU A 261 4.29 30.57 -3.06
CA GLU A 261 3.70 31.92 -3.13
C GLU A 261 3.29 32.34 -4.56
N ASN A 262 3.75 31.63 -5.58
CA ASN A 262 3.50 31.97 -6.99
C ASN A 262 2.50 31.04 -7.70
N LEU A 263 1.76 30.24 -6.96
CA LEU A 263 0.67 29.40 -7.51
C LEU A 263 -0.61 30.25 -7.60
N SER A 264 -0.74 31.05 -8.64
CA SER A 264 -1.92 31.89 -8.89
C SER A 264 -2.81 31.34 -10.01
#